data_a62dcd7279e0d08378f796321e79095b
#
_entry.id   a62dcd7279e0d08378f796321e79095b
#
_cell.length_a   1.000
_cell.length_b   1.000
_cell.length_c   1.000
_cell.angle_alpha   90.00
_cell.angle_beta   90.00
_cell.angle_gamma   90.00
#
_symmetry.space_group_name_H-M   'P 1'
#
loop_
_entity.id
_entity.type
_entity.pdbx_description
1 polymer ?
#
loop_
_entity_poly.entity_id
_entity_poly.type
_entity_poly.pdbx_seq_one_letter_code
_entity_poly.pdbx_strand_id
1 'polypeptide(L)'
;MSLVRLTLRNASRAPARGALTVLAAAITLVAFVLLRTLSAGWTDRIEQTPNDRVVSRHKIGWGSSMPVHYTNIMRSMPGVKLACGASWAALKLPTDDSVFFQSFAVDAREFVDMHHELSAPAEHKAAFVADRRGALVAAELAEERGWRQGDVLHFKGRESPGDWELTVSAVVKSTRVGFGQRALWMHWEYFNETLPPEARDRLNMIAAQIDNPADGARLAKAIDIHFDTENDPTFTQEDKALNTALVGRFGAMLGAMNLVSFLVLGVVVLILGNTVAMSTRERTREYGTLRAIGFMPGHLAAFVLGEAAAIGFVGGALGLVLAYPLVQGPLSRYLEQEMNVAPLRVATEDALAALLLGVVLGLVSAGIPAARAARLEVTESLSHVA
;
A
#
# COMPACT_ATOMS: atom_id res chain seq x y z
N MET A 1 9.55 21.36 -42.45
CA MET A 1 9.98 21.30 -41.00
C MET A 1 8.88 20.61 -40.23
N SER A 2 9.20 19.60 -39.44
CA SER A 2 8.17 18.89 -38.65
C SER A 2 7.64 19.80 -37.55
N LEU A 3 6.31 19.77 -37.32
CA LEU A 3 5.59 20.49 -36.26
C LEU A 3 6.25 20.30 -34.91
N VAL A 4 6.72 19.08 -34.60
CA VAL A 4 7.42 18.68 -33.37
C VAL A 4 8.72 19.49 -33.14
N ARG A 5 9.49 19.75 -34.18
CA ARG A 5 10.76 20.50 -34.10
C ARG A 5 10.55 21.99 -33.82
N LEU A 6 9.43 22.54 -34.29
CA LEU A 6 8.99 23.90 -33.98
C LEU A 6 8.51 24.04 -32.54
N THR A 7 7.75 23.06 -32.03
CA THR A 7 7.25 23.06 -30.66
C THR A 7 8.38 22.97 -29.63
N LEU A 8 9.37 22.11 -29.88
CA LEU A 8 10.54 21.95 -28.98
C LEU A 8 11.44 23.20 -28.97
N ARG A 9 11.64 23.83 -30.14
CA ARG A 9 12.42 25.08 -30.25
C ARG A 9 11.70 26.28 -29.63
N ASN A 10 10.38 26.23 -29.56
CA ASN A 10 9.57 27.26 -28.93
C ASN A 10 9.57 27.19 -27.40
N ALA A 11 9.60 26.00 -26.83
CA ALA A 11 9.70 25.78 -25.35
C ALA A 11 11.01 26.33 -24.78
N SER A 12 12.07 26.51 -25.60
CA SER A 12 13.38 26.99 -25.14
C SER A 12 13.54 28.53 -25.10
N ARG A 13 12.55 29.31 -25.50
CA ARG A 13 12.67 30.81 -25.56
C ARG A 13 12.46 31.52 -24.22
N ALA A 14 11.73 30.89 -23.25
CA ALA A 14 11.61 31.36 -21.87
C ALA A 14 11.99 30.25 -20.90
N PRO A 15 13.28 29.88 -20.79
CA PRO A 15 13.73 28.65 -20.17
C PRO A 15 13.39 28.62 -18.66
N ALA A 16 13.49 29.74 -17.95
CA ALA A 16 13.17 29.78 -16.51
C ALA A 16 11.71 29.50 -16.23
N ARG A 17 10.77 30.09 -16.99
CA ARG A 17 9.34 29.88 -16.82
C ARG A 17 8.93 28.44 -17.20
N GLY A 18 9.43 27.96 -18.35
CA GLY A 18 9.20 26.57 -18.77
C GLY A 18 9.69 25.56 -17.76
N ALA A 19 10.90 25.77 -17.25
CA ALA A 19 11.49 24.91 -16.20
C ALA A 19 10.68 24.92 -14.90
N LEU A 20 10.26 26.10 -14.43
CA LEU A 20 9.41 26.22 -13.22
C LEU A 20 8.04 25.54 -13.42
N THR A 21 7.46 25.63 -14.61
CA THR A 21 6.18 24.98 -14.89
C THR A 21 6.32 23.46 -14.95
N VAL A 22 7.37 22.95 -15.60
CA VAL A 22 7.69 21.51 -15.62
C VAL A 22 7.95 21.01 -14.19
N LEU A 23 8.71 21.76 -13.40
CA LEU A 23 9.00 21.41 -12.00
C LEU A 23 7.73 21.39 -11.15
N ALA A 24 6.85 22.39 -11.29
CA ALA A 24 5.57 22.41 -10.59
C ALA A 24 4.68 21.23 -10.98
N ALA A 25 4.61 20.91 -12.27
CA ALA A 25 3.90 19.71 -12.76
C ALA A 25 4.52 18.43 -12.19
N ALA A 26 5.85 18.33 -12.18
CA ALA A 26 6.57 17.17 -11.64
C ALA A 26 6.29 16.97 -10.15
N ILE A 27 6.43 18.00 -9.32
CA ILE A 27 6.17 17.94 -7.86
C ILE A 27 4.72 17.48 -7.59
N THR A 28 3.78 18.01 -8.38
CA THR A 28 2.37 17.64 -8.22
C THR A 28 2.11 16.18 -8.60
N LEU A 29 2.72 15.71 -9.69
CA LEU A 29 2.58 14.31 -10.10
C LEU A 29 3.30 13.36 -9.12
N VAL A 30 4.43 13.79 -8.52
CA VAL A 30 5.02 13.06 -7.37
C VAL A 30 4.01 12.92 -6.26
N ALA A 31 3.38 14.01 -5.82
CA ALA A 31 2.39 13.97 -4.75
C ALA A 31 1.19 13.05 -5.12
N PHE A 32 0.71 13.13 -6.35
CA PHE A 32 -0.35 12.24 -6.84
C PHE A 32 0.07 10.77 -6.80
N VAL A 33 1.26 10.43 -7.33
CA VAL A 33 1.78 9.05 -7.31
C VAL A 33 1.94 8.55 -5.88
N LEU A 34 2.47 9.36 -4.96
CA LEU A 34 2.59 9.01 -3.54
C LEU A 34 1.24 8.69 -2.91
N LEU A 35 0.26 9.56 -3.09
CA LEU A 35 -1.08 9.36 -2.52
C LEU A 35 -1.77 8.12 -3.11
N ARG A 36 -1.62 7.89 -4.41
CA ARG A 36 -2.16 6.69 -5.09
C ARG A 36 -1.49 5.41 -4.58
N THR A 37 -0.16 5.39 -4.50
CA THR A 37 0.59 4.23 -4.02
C THR A 37 0.24 3.89 -2.58
N LEU A 38 0.12 4.88 -1.71
CA LEU A 38 -0.34 4.68 -0.33
C LEU A 38 -1.76 4.10 -0.28
N SER A 39 -2.68 4.65 -1.06
CA SER A 39 -4.05 4.17 -1.12
C SER A 39 -4.15 2.74 -1.68
N ALA A 40 -3.40 2.43 -2.75
CA ALA A 40 -3.36 1.11 -3.36
C ALA A 40 -2.83 0.04 -2.38
N GLY A 41 -1.77 0.33 -1.65
CA GLY A 41 -1.21 -0.61 -0.67
C GLY A 41 -2.21 -1.06 0.40
N TRP A 42 -3.16 -0.21 0.78
CA TRP A 42 -4.24 -0.59 1.68
C TRP A 42 -5.33 -1.44 1.02
N THR A 43 -5.64 -1.17 -0.24
CA THR A 43 -6.67 -1.91 -1.00
C THR A 43 -6.19 -3.31 -1.36
N ASP A 44 -4.94 -3.46 -1.81
CA ASP A 44 -4.32 -4.73 -2.18
C ASP A 44 -4.33 -5.73 -1.01
N ARG A 45 -4.18 -5.23 0.22
CA ARG A 45 -4.27 -6.04 1.43
C ARG A 45 -5.61 -6.76 1.56
N ILE A 46 -6.72 -6.11 1.20
CA ILE A 46 -8.06 -6.70 1.26
C ILE A 46 -8.23 -7.73 0.16
N GLU A 47 -7.80 -7.42 -1.06
CA GLU A 47 -7.99 -8.28 -2.22
C GLU A 47 -7.22 -9.59 -2.10
N GLN A 48 -6.02 -9.55 -1.53
CA GLN A 48 -5.18 -10.74 -1.33
C GLN A 48 -5.53 -11.54 -0.06
N THR A 49 -6.50 -11.08 0.73
CA THR A 49 -6.94 -11.83 1.92
C THR A 49 -7.73 -13.07 1.49
N PRO A 50 -7.34 -14.28 1.95
CA PRO A 50 -8.09 -15.48 1.72
C PRO A 50 -9.53 -15.35 2.21
N ASN A 51 -10.46 -15.94 1.48
CA ASN A 51 -11.88 -15.95 1.84
C ASN A 51 -12.32 -17.26 2.49
N ASP A 52 -11.40 -18.20 2.70
CA ASP A 52 -11.62 -19.53 3.24
C ASP A 52 -11.34 -19.62 4.75
N ARG A 53 -11.29 -18.47 5.44
CA ARG A 53 -10.96 -18.41 6.88
C ARG A 53 -11.91 -17.50 7.64
N VAL A 54 -12.21 -17.92 8.88
CA VAL A 54 -12.84 -17.10 9.90
C VAL A 54 -11.86 -16.93 11.06
N VAL A 55 -11.90 -15.78 11.71
CA VAL A 55 -11.07 -15.47 12.87
C VAL A 55 -11.97 -15.14 14.04
N SER A 56 -11.79 -15.89 15.13
CA SER A 56 -12.49 -15.71 16.39
C SER A 56 -11.56 -15.06 17.42
N ARG A 57 -12.06 -14.09 18.12
CA ARG A 57 -11.41 -13.44 19.27
C ARG A 57 -12.40 -13.31 20.41
N HIS A 58 -11.92 -12.93 21.58
CA HIS A 58 -12.82 -12.61 22.68
C HIS A 58 -13.73 -11.42 22.32
N LYS A 59 -15.01 -11.48 22.70
CA LYS A 59 -16.04 -10.47 22.39
C LYS A 59 -15.67 -9.05 22.87
N ILE A 60 -14.99 -8.94 24.01
CA ILE A 60 -14.54 -7.65 24.57
C ILE A 60 -13.47 -7.01 23.68
N GLY A 61 -12.52 -7.76 23.15
CA GLY A 61 -11.46 -7.20 22.30
C GLY A 61 -10.23 -8.09 22.16
N TRP A 62 -9.27 -7.61 21.40
CA TRP A 62 -8.02 -8.33 21.10
C TRP A 62 -7.09 -8.52 22.30
N GLY A 63 -7.21 -7.68 23.33
CA GLY A 63 -6.43 -7.79 24.56
C GLY A 63 -6.93 -8.85 25.53
N SER A 64 -8.14 -9.36 25.32
CA SER A 64 -8.71 -10.44 26.12
C SER A 64 -8.39 -11.79 25.47
N SER A 65 -8.27 -12.82 26.30
CA SER A 65 -7.93 -14.18 25.86
C SER A 65 -9.09 -15.14 26.08
N MET A 66 -9.08 -16.26 25.37
CA MET A 66 -10.06 -17.34 25.40
C MET A 66 -9.37 -18.64 25.79
N PRO A 67 -10.09 -19.61 26.38
CA PRO A 67 -9.53 -20.91 26.70
C PRO A 67 -9.03 -21.67 25.47
N VAL A 68 -7.88 -22.33 25.56
CA VAL A 68 -7.28 -23.10 24.46
C VAL A 68 -8.18 -24.21 23.94
N HIS A 69 -9.02 -24.81 24.81
CA HIS A 69 -9.92 -25.89 24.40
C HIS A 69 -10.99 -25.45 23.37
N TYR A 70 -11.26 -24.15 23.23
CA TYR A 70 -12.15 -23.64 22.19
C TYR A 70 -11.65 -23.99 20.78
N THR A 71 -10.33 -24.07 20.59
CA THR A 71 -9.75 -24.52 19.31
C THR A 71 -10.21 -25.93 18.94
N ASN A 72 -10.25 -26.85 19.92
CA ASN A 72 -10.71 -28.23 19.70
C ASN A 72 -12.21 -28.31 19.41
N ILE A 73 -13.00 -27.49 20.10
CA ILE A 73 -14.44 -27.38 19.84
C ILE A 73 -14.68 -26.87 18.43
N MET A 74 -14.01 -25.77 18.03
CA MET A 74 -14.15 -25.22 16.68
C MET A 74 -13.71 -26.22 15.60
N ARG A 75 -12.62 -26.97 15.84
CA ARG A 75 -12.14 -28.02 14.93
C ARG A 75 -13.19 -29.13 14.69
N SER A 76 -14.03 -29.40 15.68
CA SER A 76 -15.09 -30.42 15.58
C SER A 76 -16.39 -29.89 14.94
N MET A 77 -16.50 -28.60 14.68
CA MET A 77 -17.70 -28.01 14.09
C MET A 77 -17.84 -28.38 12.59
N PRO A 78 -19.05 -28.70 12.13
CA PRO A 78 -19.28 -28.99 10.72
C PRO A 78 -18.91 -27.81 9.81
N GLY A 79 -18.11 -28.06 8.78
CA GLY A 79 -17.63 -27.06 7.83
C GLY A 79 -16.30 -26.43 8.20
N VAL A 80 -15.69 -26.83 9.35
CA VAL A 80 -14.32 -26.45 9.72
C VAL A 80 -13.35 -27.53 9.27
N LYS A 81 -12.37 -27.16 8.46
CA LYS A 81 -11.31 -28.02 7.96
C LYS A 81 -10.12 -28.09 8.92
N LEU A 82 -9.67 -26.95 9.38
CA LEU A 82 -8.57 -26.78 10.35
C LEU A 82 -8.93 -25.67 11.33
N ALA A 83 -8.39 -25.75 12.54
CA ALA A 83 -8.46 -24.65 13.51
C ALA A 83 -7.09 -24.49 14.18
N CYS A 84 -6.56 -23.27 14.16
CA CYS A 84 -5.26 -22.91 14.71
C CYS A 84 -5.42 -21.82 15.76
N GLY A 85 -4.96 -22.09 16.97
CA GLY A 85 -4.90 -21.10 18.05
C GLY A 85 -3.63 -20.24 17.93
N ALA A 86 -3.75 -18.96 18.31
CA ALA A 86 -2.63 -18.05 18.38
C ALA A 86 -2.73 -17.08 19.56
N SER A 87 -1.57 -16.76 20.14
CA SER A 87 -1.43 -15.77 21.20
C SER A 87 -0.39 -14.72 20.81
N TRP A 88 -0.57 -13.49 21.26
CA TRP A 88 0.46 -12.46 21.20
C TRP A 88 1.59 -12.82 22.16
N ALA A 89 2.80 -13.04 21.63
CA ALA A 89 3.96 -13.33 22.48
C ALA A 89 4.62 -12.06 23.02
N ALA A 90 4.42 -10.93 22.34
CA ALA A 90 4.95 -9.62 22.70
C ALA A 90 6.44 -9.68 23.09
N LEU A 91 7.27 -10.28 22.21
CA LEU A 91 8.70 -10.45 22.42
C LEU A 91 9.47 -9.15 22.21
N LYS A 92 10.58 -9.02 22.93
CA LYS A 92 11.57 -7.94 22.73
C LYS A 92 12.98 -8.50 22.75
N LEU A 93 13.91 -7.78 22.10
CA LEU A 93 15.32 -8.11 22.19
C LEU A 93 15.90 -7.68 23.53
N PRO A 94 16.76 -8.48 24.17
CA PRO A 94 17.39 -8.10 25.44
C PRO A 94 18.24 -6.84 25.36
N THR A 95 18.81 -6.55 24.18
CA THR A 95 19.74 -5.45 23.93
C THR A 95 19.08 -4.20 23.35
N ASP A 96 17.85 -4.30 22.84
CA ASP A 96 17.19 -3.17 22.16
C ASP A 96 15.67 -3.23 22.38
N ASP A 97 15.21 -2.43 23.34
CA ASP A 97 13.79 -2.34 23.69
C ASP A 97 12.97 -1.45 22.74
N SER A 98 13.65 -0.68 21.87
CA SER A 98 13.01 0.22 20.91
C SER A 98 12.44 -0.52 19.69
N VAL A 99 12.91 -1.74 19.44
CA VAL A 99 12.50 -2.52 18.27
C VAL A 99 11.14 -3.15 18.48
N PHE A 100 10.22 -2.79 17.62
CA PHE A 100 8.92 -3.42 17.54
C PHE A 100 8.85 -4.37 16.35
N PHE A 101 8.46 -5.60 16.60
CA PHE A 101 8.06 -6.59 15.61
C PHE A 101 6.90 -7.41 16.16
N GLN A 102 6.08 -7.92 15.25
CA GLN A 102 4.97 -8.79 15.66
C GLN A 102 5.51 -10.16 16.04
N SER A 103 5.11 -10.67 17.19
CA SER A 103 5.48 -12.01 17.64
C SER A 103 4.25 -12.77 18.10
N PHE A 104 4.10 -13.99 17.56
CA PHE A 104 2.96 -14.84 17.83
C PHE A 104 3.43 -16.21 18.29
N ALA A 105 2.74 -16.74 19.26
CA ALA A 105 2.82 -18.14 19.64
C ALA A 105 1.65 -18.89 19.01
N VAL A 106 1.93 -19.90 18.19
CA VAL A 106 0.95 -20.59 17.33
C VAL A 106 1.01 -22.10 17.49
N ASP A 107 -0.08 -22.78 17.22
CA ASP A 107 -0.07 -24.23 16.99
C ASP A 107 0.71 -24.50 15.69
N ALA A 108 1.93 -25.03 15.83
CA ALA A 108 2.91 -25.03 14.75
C ALA A 108 2.46 -25.80 13.53
N ARG A 109 1.82 -26.96 13.71
CA ARG A 109 1.38 -27.83 12.60
C ARG A 109 0.24 -27.18 11.84
N GLU A 110 -0.84 -26.87 12.55
CA GLU A 110 -2.03 -26.26 11.96
C GLU A 110 -1.73 -24.90 11.35
N PHE A 111 -0.81 -24.14 11.94
CA PHE A 111 -0.36 -22.87 11.41
C PHE A 111 0.31 -23.03 10.03
N VAL A 112 1.25 -23.96 9.91
CA VAL A 112 1.96 -24.22 8.64
C VAL A 112 1.01 -24.76 7.57
N ASP A 113 0.08 -25.65 7.97
CA ASP A 113 -0.90 -26.25 7.07
C ASP A 113 -1.98 -25.26 6.63
N MET A 114 -2.28 -24.25 7.44
CA MET A 114 -3.27 -23.20 7.12
C MET A 114 -2.67 -22.06 6.29
N HIS A 115 -1.42 -21.67 6.58
CA HIS A 115 -0.81 -20.46 6.00
C HIS A 115 0.12 -20.79 4.81
N HIS A 116 -0.47 -21.22 3.69
CA HIS A 116 0.26 -21.49 2.46
C HIS A 116 0.91 -20.25 1.84
N GLU A 117 0.41 -19.07 2.16
CA GLU A 117 0.97 -17.78 1.77
C GLU A 117 2.36 -17.49 2.36
N LEU A 118 2.76 -18.20 3.42
CA LEU A 118 4.12 -18.16 3.96
C LEU A 118 5.00 -19.16 3.22
N SER A 119 5.81 -18.69 2.29
CA SER A 119 6.68 -19.50 1.44
C SER A 119 8.04 -19.74 2.09
N ALA A 120 8.43 -21.00 2.23
CA ALA A 120 9.75 -21.46 2.61
C ALA A 120 9.94 -22.91 2.10
N PRO A 121 11.18 -23.45 2.02
CA PRO A 121 11.40 -24.85 1.73
C PRO A 121 10.62 -25.76 2.69
N ALA A 122 10.04 -26.85 2.14
CA ALA A 122 9.20 -27.76 2.92
C ALA A 122 9.95 -28.38 4.12
N GLU A 123 11.24 -28.69 3.94
CA GLU A 123 12.12 -29.20 4.99
C GLU A 123 12.30 -28.23 6.15
N HIS A 124 12.36 -26.92 5.87
CA HIS A 124 12.48 -25.89 6.91
C HIS A 124 11.17 -25.70 7.69
N LYS A 125 10.03 -25.79 6.99
CA LYS A 125 8.71 -25.79 7.66
C LYS A 125 8.53 -27.04 8.53
N ALA A 126 8.99 -28.20 8.05
CA ALA A 126 8.96 -29.44 8.81
C ALA A 126 9.90 -29.36 10.03
N ALA A 127 11.08 -28.74 9.90
CA ALA A 127 11.98 -28.49 11.03
C ALA A 127 11.33 -27.59 12.09
N PHE A 128 10.59 -26.55 11.68
CA PHE A 128 9.80 -25.73 12.62
C PHE A 128 8.79 -26.59 13.39
N VAL A 129 8.00 -27.41 12.72
CA VAL A 129 6.99 -28.25 13.37
C VAL A 129 7.61 -29.27 14.32
N ALA A 130 8.82 -29.78 14.00
CA ALA A 130 9.51 -30.80 14.80
C ALA A 130 10.25 -30.24 16.03
N ASP A 131 10.75 -29.01 15.94
CA ASP A 131 11.52 -28.38 17.01
C ASP A 131 10.63 -27.39 17.80
N ARG A 132 10.35 -27.73 19.03
CA ARG A 132 9.55 -26.91 19.94
C ARG A 132 10.14 -25.52 20.23
N ARG A 133 11.47 -25.36 20.11
CA ARG A 133 12.16 -24.07 20.20
C ARG A 133 12.32 -23.42 18.83
N GLY A 134 11.78 -24.02 17.79
CA GLY A 134 11.79 -23.49 16.46
C GLY A 134 11.02 -22.18 16.34
N ALA A 135 11.49 -21.34 15.44
CA ALA A 135 10.81 -20.13 15.04
C ALA A 135 10.75 -19.98 13.51
N LEU A 136 9.62 -19.50 13.02
CA LEU A 136 9.52 -18.93 11.66
C LEU A 136 9.77 -17.43 11.77
N VAL A 137 10.67 -16.91 10.93
CA VAL A 137 10.98 -15.48 10.92
C VAL A 137 10.68 -14.93 9.53
N ALA A 138 9.95 -13.83 9.47
CA ALA A 138 9.69 -13.15 8.21
C ALA A 138 10.98 -12.68 7.54
N ALA A 139 11.07 -12.80 6.22
CA ALA A 139 12.28 -12.49 5.45
C ALA A 139 12.73 -11.04 5.65
N GLU A 140 11.79 -10.11 5.69
CA GLU A 140 12.06 -8.68 5.90
C GLU A 140 12.67 -8.42 7.28
N LEU A 141 12.14 -9.08 8.33
CA LEU A 141 12.69 -8.98 9.69
C LEU A 141 14.06 -9.65 9.78
N ALA A 142 14.23 -10.80 9.13
CA ALA A 142 15.49 -11.53 9.09
C ALA A 142 16.59 -10.73 8.39
N GLU A 143 16.28 -10.08 7.26
CA GLU A 143 17.20 -9.22 6.52
C GLU A 143 17.59 -7.99 7.33
N GLU A 144 16.62 -7.31 7.94
CA GLU A 144 16.85 -6.14 8.78
C GLU A 144 17.79 -6.41 9.96
N ARG A 145 17.65 -7.60 10.56
CA ARG A 145 18.42 -8.00 11.76
C ARG A 145 19.66 -8.82 11.46
N GLY A 146 19.84 -9.22 10.21
CA GLY A 146 20.92 -10.13 9.82
C GLY A 146 20.74 -11.56 10.31
N TRP A 147 19.51 -11.96 10.69
CA TRP A 147 19.20 -13.31 11.16
C TRP A 147 19.15 -14.30 10.02
N ARG A 148 19.68 -15.48 10.28
CA ARG A 148 19.75 -16.57 9.30
C ARG A 148 19.17 -17.84 9.89
N GLN A 149 18.78 -18.75 9.02
CA GLN A 149 18.38 -20.09 9.42
C GLN A 149 19.50 -20.75 10.25
N GLY A 150 19.12 -21.37 11.37
CA GLY A 150 20.03 -22.00 12.33
C GLY A 150 20.53 -21.08 13.43
N ASP A 151 20.31 -19.77 13.33
CA ASP A 151 20.67 -18.84 14.41
C ASP A 151 19.83 -19.10 15.65
N VAL A 152 20.46 -18.97 16.82
CA VAL A 152 19.79 -19.01 18.11
C VAL A 152 19.58 -17.59 18.63
N LEU A 153 18.33 -17.23 18.84
CA LEU A 153 17.90 -15.89 19.23
C LEU A 153 17.38 -15.90 20.66
N HIS A 154 17.76 -14.90 21.43
CA HIS A 154 17.29 -14.72 22.79
C HIS A 154 16.30 -13.57 22.86
N PHE A 155 15.14 -13.81 23.46
CA PHE A 155 14.08 -12.83 23.61
C PHE A 155 13.62 -12.75 25.06
N LYS A 156 13.14 -11.56 25.44
CA LYS A 156 12.42 -11.31 26.68
C LYS A 156 10.98 -10.93 26.39
N GLY A 157 10.09 -11.20 27.34
CA GLY A 157 8.73 -10.70 27.24
C GLY A 157 8.68 -9.19 27.47
N ARG A 158 7.85 -8.50 26.69
CA ARG A 158 7.56 -7.08 26.86
C ARG A 158 6.48 -6.85 27.91
N GLU A 159 5.42 -7.64 27.86
CA GLU A 159 4.25 -7.54 28.73
C GLU A 159 4.16 -8.73 29.71
N SER A 160 4.65 -9.89 29.32
CA SER A 160 4.65 -11.09 30.13
C SER A 160 6.07 -11.42 30.59
N PRO A 161 6.27 -11.83 31.86
CA PRO A 161 7.56 -12.29 32.32
C PRO A 161 7.94 -13.58 31.58
N GLY A 162 9.15 -13.63 31.05
CA GLY A 162 9.69 -14.82 30.38
C GLY A 162 10.93 -14.50 29.56
N ASP A 163 11.78 -15.51 29.46
CA ASP A 163 12.96 -15.51 28.59
C ASP A 163 12.85 -16.71 27.65
N TRP A 164 13.01 -16.46 26.35
CA TRP A 164 12.90 -17.49 25.32
C TRP A 164 14.16 -17.56 24.50
N GLU A 165 14.64 -18.77 24.30
CA GLU A 165 15.69 -19.13 23.36
C GLU A 165 15.04 -19.82 22.17
N LEU A 166 15.09 -19.20 21.00
CA LEU A 166 14.44 -19.68 19.79
C LEU A 166 15.47 -19.93 18.70
N THR A 167 15.36 -21.06 18.01
CA THR A 167 16.18 -21.39 16.84
C THR A 167 15.42 -20.98 15.58
N VAL A 168 16.03 -20.21 14.69
CA VAL A 168 15.43 -19.85 13.39
C VAL A 168 15.34 -21.10 12.53
N SER A 169 14.19 -21.78 12.53
CA SER A 169 13.96 -22.99 11.72
C SER A 169 13.77 -22.65 10.25
N ALA A 170 13.07 -21.56 9.96
CA ALA A 170 12.89 -21.07 8.60
C ALA A 170 12.79 -19.55 8.54
N VAL A 171 13.36 -18.99 7.48
CA VAL A 171 13.06 -17.63 7.02
C VAL A 171 11.95 -17.73 5.99
N VAL A 172 10.78 -17.15 6.29
CA VAL A 172 9.57 -17.26 5.46
C VAL A 172 9.30 -15.96 4.73
N LYS A 173 8.90 -16.07 3.47
CA LYS A 173 8.46 -14.93 2.66
C LYS A 173 6.95 -14.96 2.50
N SER A 174 6.27 -13.90 2.91
CA SER A 174 4.84 -13.77 2.68
C SER A 174 4.56 -13.39 1.23
N THR A 175 3.67 -14.13 0.59
CA THR A 175 3.13 -13.76 -0.74
C THR A 175 1.93 -12.83 -0.64
N ARG A 176 1.39 -12.65 0.58
CA ARG A 176 0.24 -11.79 0.89
C ARG A 176 0.71 -10.44 1.43
N VAL A 177 0.22 -9.36 0.83
CA VAL A 177 0.50 -7.99 1.28
C VAL A 177 -0.09 -7.73 2.67
N GLY A 178 0.70 -7.15 3.56
CA GLY A 178 0.27 -6.78 4.91
C GLY A 178 0.07 -7.94 5.89
N PHE A 179 0.53 -9.14 5.55
CA PHE A 179 0.50 -10.29 6.45
C PHE A 179 1.91 -10.81 6.75
N GLY A 180 2.30 -10.72 7.99
CA GLY A 180 3.50 -11.36 8.51
C GLY A 180 4.85 -10.86 7.95
N GLN A 181 4.93 -9.63 7.40
CA GLN A 181 6.17 -9.12 6.80
C GLN A 181 7.26 -8.80 7.83
N ARG A 182 6.87 -8.41 9.03
CA ARG A 182 7.79 -8.19 10.16
C ARG A 182 7.35 -8.98 11.38
N ALA A 183 7.16 -10.29 11.18
CA ALA A 183 6.65 -11.17 12.21
C ALA A 183 7.59 -12.32 12.51
N LEU A 184 7.46 -12.82 13.73
CA LEU A 184 8.07 -14.03 14.21
C LEU A 184 6.96 -14.93 14.79
N TRP A 185 7.01 -16.20 14.44
CA TRP A 185 6.09 -17.22 15.00
C TRP A 185 6.90 -18.28 15.74
N MET A 186 6.46 -18.59 16.96
CA MET A 186 7.02 -19.61 17.82
C MET A 186 5.96 -20.62 18.20
N HIS A 187 6.35 -21.72 18.79
CA HIS A 187 5.41 -22.74 19.29
C HIS A 187 4.61 -22.22 20.49
N TRP A 188 3.28 -22.37 20.43
CA TRP A 188 2.40 -21.99 21.53
C TRP A 188 2.66 -22.80 22.80
N GLU A 189 2.95 -24.08 22.68
CA GLU A 189 3.25 -24.94 23.85
C GLU A 189 4.48 -24.45 24.62
N TYR A 190 5.56 -24.07 23.90
CA TYR A 190 6.76 -23.54 24.54
C TYR A 190 6.49 -22.18 25.19
N PHE A 191 5.72 -21.32 24.55
CA PHE A 191 5.29 -20.05 25.10
C PHE A 191 4.42 -20.23 26.34
N ASN A 192 3.42 -21.10 26.27
CA ASN A 192 2.43 -21.34 27.33
C ASN A 192 3.07 -21.85 28.63
N GLU A 193 4.07 -22.75 28.53
CA GLU A 193 4.75 -23.31 29.70
C GLU A 193 5.55 -22.27 30.48
N THR A 194 6.01 -21.21 29.84
CA THR A 194 6.78 -20.14 30.48
C THR A 194 5.90 -19.08 31.14
N LEU A 195 4.60 -19.10 30.84
CA LEU A 195 3.66 -18.16 31.44
C LEU A 195 3.36 -18.50 32.93
N PRO A 196 2.99 -17.49 33.73
CA PRO A 196 2.44 -17.70 35.05
C PRO A 196 1.19 -18.59 34.97
N PRO A 197 0.93 -19.42 35.96
CA PRO A 197 -0.20 -20.38 35.96
C PRO A 197 -1.55 -19.77 35.60
N GLU A 198 -1.82 -18.56 36.06
CA GLU A 198 -3.07 -17.83 35.82
C GLU A 198 -3.24 -17.36 34.36
N ALA A 199 -2.15 -17.26 33.58
CA ALA A 199 -2.15 -16.84 32.19
C ALA A 199 -2.06 -18.02 31.20
N ARG A 200 -1.87 -19.25 31.75
CA ARG A 200 -1.75 -20.45 30.90
C ARG A 200 -3.06 -20.86 30.25
N ASP A 201 -2.93 -21.69 29.24
CA ASP A 201 -4.04 -22.35 28.53
C ASP A 201 -5.05 -21.37 27.92
N ARG A 202 -4.56 -20.19 27.54
CA ARG A 202 -5.36 -19.14 26.93
C ARG A 202 -4.77 -18.67 25.59
N LEU A 203 -5.67 -18.28 24.68
CA LEU A 203 -5.35 -17.80 23.34
C LEU A 203 -5.98 -16.42 23.10
N ASN A 204 -5.34 -15.57 22.33
CA ASN A 204 -5.93 -14.29 21.94
C ASN A 204 -6.81 -14.40 20.70
N MET A 205 -6.53 -15.37 19.83
CA MET A 205 -7.32 -15.60 18.62
C MET A 205 -7.29 -17.07 18.22
N ILE A 206 -8.32 -17.47 17.47
CA ILE A 206 -8.40 -18.78 16.82
C ILE A 206 -8.78 -18.54 15.38
N ALA A 207 -7.93 -18.95 14.45
CA ALA A 207 -8.25 -18.97 13.02
C ALA A 207 -8.82 -20.34 12.65
N ALA A 208 -9.92 -20.38 11.93
CA ALA A 208 -10.50 -21.61 11.41
C ALA A 208 -10.58 -21.53 9.89
N GLN A 209 -9.99 -22.52 9.22
CA GLN A 209 -10.15 -22.71 7.78
C GLN A 209 -11.45 -23.45 7.51
N ILE A 210 -12.22 -23.00 6.54
CA ILE A 210 -13.56 -23.51 6.21
C ILE A 210 -13.55 -24.24 4.89
N ASP A 211 -14.42 -25.27 4.77
CA ASP A 211 -14.50 -26.08 3.56
C ASP A 211 -15.05 -25.29 2.36
N ASN A 212 -16.05 -24.45 2.60
CA ASN A 212 -16.69 -23.64 1.57
C ASN A 212 -16.71 -22.16 1.98
N PRO A 213 -16.01 -21.27 1.24
CA PRO A 213 -15.98 -19.85 1.53
C PRO A 213 -17.36 -19.17 1.63
N ALA A 214 -18.39 -19.67 0.93
CA ALA A 214 -19.74 -19.12 0.98
C ALA A 214 -20.43 -19.34 2.35
N ASP A 215 -19.93 -20.26 3.15
CA ASP A 215 -20.45 -20.56 4.49
C ASP A 215 -19.82 -19.73 5.61
N GLY A 216 -18.85 -18.89 5.29
CA GLY A 216 -18.05 -18.15 6.28
C GLY A 216 -18.88 -17.37 7.29
N ALA A 217 -19.80 -16.53 6.81
CA ALA A 217 -20.67 -15.73 7.68
C ALA A 217 -21.61 -16.61 8.52
N ARG A 218 -22.12 -17.72 7.98
CA ARG A 218 -22.99 -18.68 8.68
C ARG A 218 -22.21 -19.37 9.80
N LEU A 219 -20.99 -19.83 9.49
CA LEU A 219 -20.14 -20.51 10.46
C LEU A 219 -19.66 -19.56 11.56
N ALA A 220 -19.27 -18.33 11.21
CA ALA A 220 -18.90 -17.31 12.18
C ALA A 220 -20.02 -17.08 13.22
N LYS A 221 -21.26 -16.95 12.73
CA LYS A 221 -22.43 -16.83 13.60
C LYS A 221 -22.68 -18.08 14.44
N ALA A 222 -22.49 -19.28 13.88
CA ALA A 222 -22.68 -20.55 14.60
C ALA A 222 -21.64 -20.69 15.74
N ILE A 223 -20.38 -20.30 15.50
CA ILE A 223 -19.32 -20.26 16.52
C ILE A 223 -19.73 -19.30 17.65
N ASP A 224 -20.12 -18.07 17.32
CA ASP A 224 -20.49 -17.08 18.33
C ASP A 224 -21.71 -17.51 19.14
N ILE A 225 -22.72 -18.12 18.53
CA ILE A 225 -23.89 -18.67 19.25
C ILE A 225 -23.44 -19.79 20.21
N HIS A 226 -22.51 -20.65 19.81
CA HIS A 226 -22.03 -21.76 20.63
C HIS A 226 -21.34 -21.26 21.91
N PHE A 227 -20.56 -20.18 21.81
CA PHE A 227 -19.81 -19.63 22.93
C PHE A 227 -20.48 -18.43 23.62
N ASP A 228 -21.70 -18.01 23.23
CA ASP A 228 -22.36 -16.82 23.80
C ASP A 228 -22.74 -16.99 25.28
N THR A 229 -22.97 -18.24 25.70
CA THR A 229 -23.31 -18.59 27.11
C THR A 229 -22.09 -18.97 27.95
N GLU A 230 -20.91 -19.05 27.35
CA GLU A 230 -19.66 -19.35 28.02
C GLU A 230 -19.10 -18.10 28.73
N ASN A 231 -18.17 -18.31 29.68
CA ASN A 231 -17.54 -17.23 30.45
C ASN A 231 -16.71 -16.30 29.54
N ASP A 232 -16.18 -16.81 28.43
CA ASP A 232 -15.35 -16.11 27.47
C ASP A 232 -16.04 -16.10 26.08
N PRO A 233 -17.09 -15.30 25.87
CA PRO A 233 -17.84 -15.28 24.62
C PRO A 233 -16.99 -14.80 23.46
N THR A 234 -17.20 -15.38 22.28
CA THR A 234 -16.44 -15.08 21.07
C THR A 234 -17.09 -14.00 20.23
N PHE A 235 -16.26 -13.40 19.39
CA PHE A 235 -16.66 -12.57 18.25
C PHE A 235 -15.89 -13.05 17.03
N THR A 236 -16.60 -13.64 16.09
CA THR A 236 -16.04 -14.31 14.92
C THR A 236 -16.39 -13.56 13.66
N GLN A 237 -15.42 -13.37 12.78
CA GLN A 237 -15.57 -12.72 11.49
C GLN A 237 -14.78 -13.46 10.42
N GLU A 238 -15.21 -13.34 9.17
CA GLU A 238 -14.38 -13.74 8.03
C GLU A 238 -13.08 -12.90 8.02
N ASP A 239 -11.92 -13.53 7.73
CA ASP A 239 -10.62 -12.84 7.66
C ASP A 239 -10.66 -11.67 6.69
N LYS A 240 -11.33 -11.82 5.54
CA LYS A 240 -11.55 -10.74 4.58
C LYS A 240 -12.42 -9.61 5.14
N ALA A 241 -13.49 -9.93 5.85
CA ALA A 241 -14.36 -8.94 6.48
C ALA A 241 -13.62 -8.18 7.59
N LEU A 242 -12.79 -8.88 8.38
CA LEU A 242 -11.93 -8.29 9.40
C LEU A 242 -10.95 -7.29 8.78
N ASN A 243 -10.22 -7.68 7.73
CA ASN A 243 -9.30 -6.78 7.03
C ASN A 243 -10.03 -5.59 6.39
N THR A 244 -11.20 -5.82 5.80
CA THR A 244 -12.06 -4.76 5.26
C THR A 244 -12.48 -3.77 6.34
N ALA A 245 -12.88 -4.26 7.52
CA ALA A 245 -13.25 -3.40 8.64
C ALA A 245 -12.06 -2.59 9.20
N LEU A 246 -10.87 -3.20 9.25
CA LEU A 246 -9.64 -2.50 9.65
C LEU A 246 -9.30 -1.37 8.68
N VAL A 247 -9.32 -1.65 7.37
CA VAL A 247 -9.09 -0.62 6.33
C VAL A 247 -10.23 0.41 6.33
N GLY A 248 -11.48 -0.02 6.56
CA GLY A 248 -12.63 0.88 6.65
C GLY A 248 -12.52 1.94 7.76
N ARG A 249 -11.81 1.64 8.86
CA ARG A 249 -11.50 2.65 9.90
C ARG A 249 -10.65 3.81 9.35
N PHE A 250 -9.84 3.55 8.34
CA PHE A 250 -9.06 4.56 7.63
C PHE A 250 -9.79 5.12 6.41
N GLY A 251 -11.01 4.67 6.13
CA GLY A 251 -11.78 5.05 4.95
C GLY A 251 -11.99 6.56 4.80
N ALA A 252 -12.25 7.27 5.89
CA ALA A 252 -12.35 8.73 5.88
C ALA A 252 -10.99 9.38 5.53
N MET A 253 -9.89 8.84 6.03
CA MET A 253 -8.53 9.30 5.72
C MET A 253 -8.20 9.03 4.25
N LEU A 254 -8.49 7.83 3.74
CA LEU A 254 -8.29 7.49 2.33
C LEU A 254 -9.15 8.36 1.41
N GLY A 255 -10.41 8.64 1.82
CA GLY A 255 -11.29 9.57 1.12
C GLY A 255 -10.73 10.99 1.08
N ALA A 256 -10.19 11.48 2.20
CA ALA A 256 -9.52 12.78 2.26
C ALA A 256 -8.27 12.82 1.37
N MET A 257 -7.45 11.75 1.36
CA MET A 257 -6.28 11.64 0.48
C MET A 257 -6.67 11.70 -1.00
N ASN A 258 -7.73 11.00 -1.40
CA ASN A 258 -8.26 11.07 -2.76
C ASN A 258 -8.74 12.48 -3.12
N LEU A 259 -9.48 13.14 -2.21
CA LEU A 259 -9.91 14.53 -2.41
C LEU A 259 -8.71 15.48 -2.60
N VAL A 260 -7.69 15.37 -1.73
CA VAL A 260 -6.45 16.15 -1.86
C VAL A 260 -5.76 15.87 -3.19
N SER A 261 -5.71 14.61 -3.64
CA SER A 261 -5.15 14.27 -4.96
C SER A 261 -5.86 14.99 -6.09
N PHE A 262 -7.19 15.04 -6.08
CA PHE A 262 -7.96 15.78 -7.09
C PHE A 262 -7.74 17.30 -7.01
N LEU A 263 -7.67 17.87 -5.81
CA LEU A 263 -7.37 19.30 -5.62
C LEU A 263 -5.98 19.65 -6.15
N VAL A 264 -4.99 18.81 -5.87
CA VAL A 264 -3.62 18.96 -6.36
C VAL A 264 -3.57 18.91 -7.89
N LEU A 265 -4.30 17.99 -8.54
CA LEU A 265 -4.44 17.96 -10.00
C LEU A 265 -5.11 19.24 -10.55
N GLY A 266 -6.14 19.75 -9.87
CA GLY A 266 -6.77 21.01 -10.22
C GLY A 266 -5.81 22.19 -10.19
N VAL A 267 -4.95 22.26 -9.18
CA VAL A 267 -3.90 23.29 -9.08
C VAL A 267 -2.94 23.24 -10.26
N VAL A 268 -2.53 22.02 -10.70
CA VAL A 268 -1.67 21.88 -11.89
C VAL A 268 -2.36 22.38 -13.14
N VAL A 269 -3.64 22.05 -13.34
CA VAL A 269 -4.39 22.55 -14.51
C VAL A 269 -4.38 24.08 -14.53
N LEU A 270 -4.55 24.73 -13.38
CA LEU A 270 -4.50 26.19 -13.27
C LEU A 270 -3.10 26.75 -13.57
N ILE A 271 -2.05 26.15 -13.02
CA ILE A 271 -0.66 26.57 -13.26
C ILE A 271 -0.30 26.43 -14.73
N LEU A 272 -0.54 25.25 -15.33
CA LEU A 272 -0.29 24.98 -16.74
C LEU A 272 -1.13 25.91 -17.61
N GLY A 273 -2.41 26.06 -17.31
CA GLY A 273 -3.32 26.92 -18.06
C GLY A 273 -2.88 28.38 -18.06
N ASN A 274 -2.48 28.91 -16.92
CA ASN A 274 -1.96 30.26 -16.81
C ASN A 274 -0.65 30.43 -17.59
N THR A 275 0.28 29.47 -17.50
CA THR A 275 1.55 29.52 -18.23
C THR A 275 1.33 29.46 -19.74
N VAL A 276 0.46 28.56 -20.22
CA VAL A 276 0.12 28.44 -21.66
C VAL A 276 -0.60 29.70 -22.15
N ALA A 277 -1.53 30.24 -21.37
CA ALA A 277 -2.24 31.48 -21.72
C ALA A 277 -1.28 32.66 -21.86
N MET A 278 -0.31 32.77 -20.96
CA MET A 278 0.71 33.83 -21.04
C MET A 278 1.64 33.62 -22.23
N SER A 279 2.12 32.38 -22.46
CA SER A 279 2.90 32.04 -23.69
C SER A 279 2.15 32.36 -24.97
N THR A 280 0.84 32.05 -25.02
CA THR A 280 0.00 32.36 -26.19
C THR A 280 -0.15 33.86 -26.42
N ARG A 281 -0.33 34.67 -25.38
CA ARG A 281 -0.42 36.14 -25.47
C ARG A 281 0.90 36.75 -25.98
N GLU A 282 2.04 36.33 -25.48
CA GLU A 282 3.36 36.80 -25.91
C GLU A 282 3.61 36.51 -27.38
N ARG A 283 2.97 35.47 -27.95
CA ARG A 283 3.14 35.04 -29.33
C ARG A 283 1.99 35.43 -30.28
N THR A 284 1.09 36.30 -29.83
CA THR A 284 -0.07 36.73 -30.62
C THR A 284 0.36 37.25 -32.01
N ARG A 285 1.47 38.00 -32.11
CA ARG A 285 2.02 38.53 -33.36
C ARG A 285 2.56 37.42 -34.27
N GLU A 286 3.24 36.42 -33.70
CA GLU A 286 3.73 35.27 -34.49
C GLU A 286 2.54 34.48 -35.07
N TYR A 287 1.47 34.27 -34.26
CA TYR A 287 0.24 33.61 -34.72
C TYR A 287 -0.51 34.42 -35.79
N GLY A 288 -0.54 35.74 -35.65
CA GLY A 288 -1.09 36.63 -36.71
C GLY A 288 -0.34 36.49 -38.02
N THR A 289 0.99 36.45 -37.99
CA THR A 289 1.83 36.23 -39.17
C THR A 289 1.58 34.86 -39.81
N LEU A 290 1.48 33.81 -39.02
CA LEU A 290 1.15 32.45 -39.49
C LEU A 290 -0.24 32.42 -40.17
N ARG A 291 -1.22 33.13 -39.61
CA ARG A 291 -2.56 33.27 -40.20
C ARG A 291 -2.51 34.01 -41.54
N ALA A 292 -1.72 35.10 -41.62
CA ALA A 292 -1.54 35.87 -42.88
C ALA A 292 -0.92 35.04 -43.99
N ILE A 293 -0.04 34.07 -43.67
CA ILE A 293 0.59 33.14 -44.61
C ILE A 293 -0.33 31.96 -44.99
N GLY A 294 -1.54 31.86 -44.38
CA GLY A 294 -2.55 30.85 -44.74
C GLY A 294 -2.68 29.66 -43.79
N PHE A 295 -2.10 29.69 -42.59
CA PHE A 295 -2.34 28.65 -41.59
C PHE A 295 -3.80 28.69 -41.08
N MET A 296 -4.45 27.53 -41.03
CA MET A 296 -5.82 27.40 -40.51
C MET A 296 -5.88 27.59 -39.00
N PRO A 297 -7.03 28.03 -38.44
CA PRO A 297 -7.26 28.14 -36.97
C PRO A 297 -6.90 26.88 -36.22
N GLY A 298 -7.24 25.72 -36.77
CA GLY A 298 -6.94 24.41 -36.16
C GLY A 298 -5.46 24.10 -36.01
N HIS A 299 -4.61 24.61 -36.94
CA HIS A 299 -3.16 24.45 -36.83
C HIS A 299 -2.59 25.22 -35.63
N LEU A 300 -3.09 26.43 -35.38
CA LEU A 300 -2.69 27.23 -34.20
C LEU A 300 -3.13 26.57 -32.89
N ALA A 301 -4.37 26.09 -32.83
CA ALA A 301 -4.85 25.33 -31.68
C ALA A 301 -3.98 24.07 -31.44
N ALA A 302 -3.63 23.33 -32.50
CA ALA A 302 -2.78 22.15 -32.40
C ALA A 302 -1.36 22.46 -31.89
N PHE A 303 -0.80 23.64 -32.25
CA PHE A 303 0.49 24.08 -31.71
C PHE A 303 0.42 24.33 -30.21
N VAL A 304 -0.62 25.03 -29.73
CA VAL A 304 -0.80 25.36 -28.33
C VAL A 304 -1.08 24.08 -27.49
N LEU A 305 -1.95 23.20 -28.00
CA LEU A 305 -2.24 21.91 -27.36
C LEU A 305 -0.99 21.01 -27.34
N GLY A 306 -0.22 20.95 -28.43
CA GLY A 306 1.00 20.16 -28.51
C GLY A 306 2.09 20.64 -27.54
N GLU A 307 2.25 21.97 -27.38
CA GLU A 307 3.19 22.56 -26.42
C GLU A 307 2.78 22.17 -24.97
N ALA A 308 1.51 22.30 -24.65
CA ALA A 308 1.00 21.96 -23.33
C ALA A 308 1.08 20.46 -23.03
N ALA A 309 0.76 19.60 -23.98
CA ALA A 309 0.91 18.16 -23.88
C ALA A 309 2.37 17.74 -23.66
N ALA A 310 3.31 18.40 -24.37
CA ALA A 310 4.75 18.16 -24.19
C ALA A 310 5.23 18.56 -22.77
N ILE A 311 4.80 19.72 -22.27
CA ILE A 311 5.11 20.16 -20.90
C ILE A 311 4.53 19.17 -19.88
N GLY A 312 3.29 18.75 -20.07
CA GLY A 312 2.64 17.77 -19.19
C GLY A 312 3.33 16.40 -19.20
N PHE A 313 3.76 15.94 -20.38
CA PHE A 313 4.51 14.69 -20.53
C PHE A 313 5.89 14.76 -19.86
N VAL A 314 6.65 15.83 -20.10
CA VAL A 314 7.98 16.02 -19.48
C VAL A 314 7.86 16.17 -17.97
N GLY A 315 6.85 16.92 -17.49
CA GLY A 315 6.52 17.02 -16.06
C GLY A 315 6.17 15.66 -15.45
N GLY A 316 5.35 14.86 -16.15
CA GLY A 316 4.99 13.51 -15.73
C GLY A 316 6.18 12.55 -15.65
N ALA A 317 7.02 12.56 -16.69
CA ALA A 317 8.24 11.75 -16.73
C ALA A 317 9.22 12.14 -15.62
N LEU A 318 9.45 13.43 -15.40
CA LEU A 318 10.30 13.92 -14.32
C LEU A 318 9.70 13.60 -12.95
N GLY A 319 8.37 13.74 -12.80
CA GLY A 319 7.65 13.35 -11.58
C GLY A 319 7.85 11.88 -11.24
N LEU A 320 7.76 10.99 -12.23
CA LEU A 320 8.01 9.55 -12.02
C LEU A 320 9.46 9.25 -11.65
N VAL A 321 10.42 9.88 -12.33
CA VAL A 321 11.86 9.72 -12.03
C VAL A 321 12.17 10.15 -10.59
N LEU A 322 11.48 11.15 -10.05
CA LEU A 322 11.63 11.60 -8.67
C LEU A 322 10.82 10.74 -7.69
N ALA A 323 9.60 10.33 -8.05
CA ALA A 323 8.74 9.54 -7.19
C ALA A 323 9.27 8.12 -6.94
N TYR A 324 9.82 7.49 -7.97
CA TYR A 324 10.26 6.11 -7.92
C TYR A 324 11.30 5.83 -6.80
N PRO A 325 12.44 6.54 -6.74
CA PRO A 325 13.41 6.34 -5.67
C PRO A 325 12.90 6.78 -4.29
N LEU A 326 12.00 7.78 -4.24
CA LEU A 326 11.40 8.23 -3.00
C LEU A 326 10.45 7.19 -2.41
N VAL A 327 9.59 6.59 -3.24
CA VAL A 327 8.63 5.56 -2.85
C VAL A 327 9.34 4.27 -2.46
N GLN A 328 10.28 3.78 -3.27
CA GLN A 328 10.95 2.49 -3.04
C GLN A 328 12.14 2.58 -2.07
N GLY A 329 12.53 3.78 -1.68
CA GLY A 329 13.65 4.03 -0.78
C GLY A 329 13.21 4.46 0.62
N PRO A 330 13.43 5.74 0.97
CA PRO A 330 13.27 6.20 2.35
C PRO A 330 11.82 6.13 2.85
N LEU A 331 10.84 6.43 1.98
CA LEU A 331 9.44 6.44 2.40
C LEU A 331 8.93 5.02 2.70
N SER A 332 9.22 4.05 1.83
CA SER A 332 8.83 2.66 2.06
C SER A 332 9.44 2.15 3.37
N ARG A 333 10.74 2.35 3.56
CA ARG A 333 11.43 1.92 4.79
C ARG A 333 10.82 2.54 6.05
N TYR A 334 10.54 3.84 6.03
CA TYR A 334 9.92 4.52 7.17
C TYR A 334 8.54 3.95 7.50
N LEU A 335 7.68 3.76 6.48
CA LEU A 335 6.33 3.23 6.69
C LEU A 335 6.33 1.75 7.10
N GLU A 336 7.27 0.96 6.55
CA GLU A 336 7.47 -0.43 6.97
C GLU A 336 7.90 -0.52 8.45
N GLN A 337 8.81 0.34 8.86
CA GLN A 337 9.38 0.33 10.22
C GLN A 337 8.41 0.85 11.27
N GLU A 338 7.75 1.98 11.01
CA GLU A 338 6.92 2.67 11.99
C GLU A 338 5.45 2.22 11.96
N MET A 339 4.92 1.90 10.79
CA MET A 339 3.49 1.62 10.61
C MET A 339 3.18 0.16 10.24
N ASN A 340 4.21 -0.68 10.11
CA ASN A 340 4.07 -2.08 9.66
C ASN A 340 3.21 -2.20 8.38
N VAL A 341 3.40 -1.26 7.47
CA VAL A 341 2.77 -1.24 6.15
C VAL A 341 3.64 -2.03 5.18
N ALA A 342 3.03 -2.73 4.25
CA ALA A 342 3.73 -3.45 3.20
C ALA A 342 4.67 -2.53 2.41
N PRO A 343 5.78 -3.07 1.85
CA PRO A 343 6.68 -2.32 0.99
C PRO A 343 5.91 -1.63 -0.13
N LEU A 344 6.02 -0.31 -0.20
CA LEU A 344 5.35 0.46 -1.23
C LEU A 344 6.03 0.21 -2.58
N ARG A 345 5.22 -0.12 -3.57
CA ARG A 345 5.68 -0.30 -4.96
C ARG A 345 4.83 0.55 -5.89
N VAL A 346 5.49 1.32 -6.75
CA VAL A 346 4.79 1.99 -7.83
C VAL A 346 4.47 0.93 -8.88
N ALA A 347 3.19 0.60 -9.03
CA ALA A 347 2.75 -0.33 -10.05
C ALA A 347 3.02 0.24 -11.45
N THR A 348 3.34 -0.61 -12.42
CA THR A 348 3.58 -0.17 -13.81
C THR A 348 2.36 0.54 -14.38
N GLU A 349 1.17 0.11 -13.99
CA GLU A 349 -0.10 0.72 -14.37
C GLU A 349 -0.25 2.15 -13.82
N ASP A 350 0.13 2.38 -12.56
CA ASP A 350 0.11 3.72 -11.94
C ASP A 350 1.15 4.65 -12.60
N ALA A 351 2.32 4.12 -12.98
CA ALA A 351 3.33 4.88 -13.70
C ALA A 351 2.83 5.32 -15.09
N LEU A 352 2.20 4.42 -15.84
CA LEU A 352 1.59 4.73 -17.14
C LEU A 352 0.42 5.70 -16.97
N ALA A 353 -0.41 5.51 -15.96
CA ALA A 353 -1.53 6.39 -15.63
C ALA A 353 -1.04 7.82 -15.30
N ALA A 354 0.06 7.96 -14.56
CA ALA A 354 0.65 9.27 -14.23
C ALA A 354 1.18 9.99 -15.47
N LEU A 355 1.82 9.28 -16.41
CA LEU A 355 2.26 9.85 -17.68
C LEU A 355 1.09 10.31 -18.55
N LEU A 356 0.08 9.46 -18.70
CA LEU A 356 -1.15 9.79 -19.44
C LEU A 356 -1.86 10.99 -18.80
N LEU A 357 -1.95 10.99 -17.48
CA LEU A 357 -2.57 12.06 -16.71
C LEU A 357 -1.82 13.39 -16.95
N GLY A 358 -0.50 13.39 -16.93
CA GLY A 358 0.31 14.58 -17.26
C GLY A 358 -0.04 15.16 -18.62
N VAL A 359 -0.14 14.32 -19.65
CA VAL A 359 -0.56 14.73 -21.00
C VAL A 359 -1.98 15.28 -21.02
N VAL A 360 -2.94 14.57 -20.37
CA VAL A 360 -4.33 14.99 -20.31
C VAL A 360 -4.49 16.33 -19.58
N LEU A 361 -3.79 16.50 -18.46
CA LEU A 361 -3.79 17.78 -17.73
C LEU A 361 -3.22 18.93 -18.58
N GLY A 362 -2.15 18.67 -19.35
CA GLY A 362 -1.61 19.61 -20.32
C GLY A 362 -2.66 20.01 -21.36
N LEU A 363 -3.32 19.04 -21.97
CA LEU A 363 -4.37 19.28 -22.97
C LEU A 363 -5.57 20.06 -22.41
N VAL A 364 -6.07 19.65 -21.23
CA VAL A 364 -7.21 20.30 -20.58
C VAL A 364 -6.87 21.74 -20.21
N SER A 365 -5.68 21.98 -19.63
CA SER A 365 -5.21 23.32 -19.25
C SER A 365 -5.09 24.27 -20.42
N ALA A 366 -4.71 23.75 -21.59
CA ALA A 366 -4.53 24.52 -22.82
C ALA A 366 -5.84 24.74 -23.62
N GLY A 367 -6.95 24.13 -23.24
CA GLY A 367 -8.20 24.18 -23.98
C GLY A 367 -8.68 25.62 -24.26
N ILE A 368 -8.74 26.45 -23.22
CA ILE A 368 -9.14 27.86 -23.34
C ILE A 368 -8.10 28.68 -24.14
N PRO A 369 -6.78 28.64 -23.83
CA PRO A 369 -5.77 29.32 -24.63
C PRO A 369 -5.75 28.92 -26.11
N ALA A 370 -5.89 27.62 -26.39
CA ALA A 370 -5.91 27.12 -27.79
C ALA A 370 -7.15 27.62 -28.53
N ALA A 371 -8.32 27.64 -27.92
CA ALA A 371 -9.54 28.20 -28.52
C ALA A 371 -9.39 29.69 -28.79
N ARG A 372 -8.76 30.44 -27.89
CA ARG A 372 -8.47 31.88 -28.12
C ARG A 372 -7.47 32.08 -29.27
N ALA A 373 -6.40 31.31 -29.34
CA ALA A 373 -5.43 31.36 -30.43
C ALA A 373 -6.05 31.05 -31.78
N ALA A 374 -7.02 30.09 -31.84
CA ALA A 374 -7.74 29.77 -33.07
C ALA A 374 -8.66 30.90 -33.57
N ARG A 375 -9.17 31.73 -32.65
CA ARG A 375 -10.09 32.85 -32.98
C ARG A 375 -9.39 34.17 -33.29
N LEU A 376 -8.05 34.24 -33.24
CA LEU A 376 -7.30 35.47 -33.55
C LEU A 376 -7.56 35.94 -35.00
N GLU A 377 -7.99 37.20 -35.13
CA GLU A 377 -8.13 37.86 -36.41
C GLU A 377 -6.80 38.47 -36.85
N VAL A 378 -6.50 38.40 -38.16
CA VAL A 378 -5.25 38.91 -38.74
C VAL A 378 -5.12 40.43 -38.53
N THR A 379 -6.23 41.16 -38.63
CA THR A 379 -6.30 42.60 -38.44
C THR A 379 -5.99 43.04 -37.00
N GLU A 380 -6.49 42.33 -36.01
CA GLU A 380 -6.31 42.65 -34.59
C GLU A 380 -4.88 42.33 -34.11
N SER A 381 -4.28 41.24 -34.64
CA SER A 381 -2.93 40.80 -34.27
C SER A 381 -1.81 41.66 -34.84
N LEU A 382 -2.08 42.48 -35.90
CA LEU A 382 -1.12 43.38 -36.54
C LEU A 382 -1.32 44.85 -36.12
N SER A 383 -2.47 45.24 -35.60
CA SER A 383 -2.80 46.63 -35.22
C SER A 383 -2.27 47.04 -33.82
N HIS A 384 -1.72 46.16 -33.01
CA HIS A 384 -1.05 46.50 -31.74
C HIS A 384 0.35 47.09 -31.95
N VAL A 385 0.50 48.00 -32.93
CA VAL A 385 1.69 48.80 -33.20
C VAL A 385 1.29 50.29 -33.18
N ALA A 386 0.95 50.76 -31.99
CA ALA A 386 0.97 52.18 -31.66
C ALA A 386 1.22 52.31 -30.14
#